data_9bc6a53d435fff343a4d6dc97459637f
#
_entry.id   9bc6a53d435fff343a4d6dc97459637f
#
_cell.length_a   1.000
_cell.length_b   1.000
_cell.length_c   1.000
_cell.angle_alpha   90.00
_cell.angle_beta   90.00
_cell.angle_gamma   90.00
#
_symmetry.space_group_name_H-M   'P 1'
#
loop_
_entity.id
_entity.type
_entity.pdbx_description
1 polymer ?
#
loop_
_entity_poly.entity_id
_entity_poly.type
_entity_poly.pdbx_seq_one_letter_code
_entity_poly.pdbx_strand_id
1 'polypeptide(L)'
;IRRSVAGQIANLAVTNINSTLTQIMTVVLVFTGVLLVLAGSLSAGAIISCNMRAGKLVAPVTAIFTFFADLTNFKNTIDTVGTTWNGPTERLGAGNQHVVKGGVVCRDVIVKFDDTAALNGLNLDIAPRTKVAVVGPSGSGKTTFLRLCQGFLRPNMGAMEIDGQNIRYLSLDNYRSQTTLIDAKPVFFGATIEENLRKVQPNISEREFQEILDISGLSKVLEELPDGISTEINQFCLLYTSDACLLYTSD
;
A
#
# COMPACT_ATOMS: atom_id res chain seq x y z
N ILE A 1 -5.70 -10.42 -4.39
CA ILE A 1 -6.72 -10.66 -5.43
C ILE A 1 -7.38 -12.03 -5.23
N ARG A 2 -6.68 -13.19 -5.18
CA ARG A 2 -7.30 -14.52 -5.03
C ARG A 2 -8.12 -14.68 -3.73
N ARG A 3 -7.68 -14.15 -2.59
CA ARG A 3 -8.43 -14.22 -1.31
C ARG A 3 -9.70 -13.36 -1.32
N SER A 4 -9.68 -12.20 -1.97
CA SER A 4 -10.85 -11.33 -2.11
C SER A 4 -11.92 -11.98 -3.00
N VAL A 5 -11.52 -12.60 -4.09
CA VAL A 5 -12.44 -13.33 -5.00
C VAL A 5 -13.07 -14.54 -4.30
N ALA A 6 -12.30 -15.30 -3.53
CA ALA A 6 -12.82 -16.43 -2.76
C ALA A 6 -13.87 -16.00 -1.71
N GLY A 7 -13.64 -14.87 -1.04
CA GLY A 7 -14.61 -14.30 -0.09
C GLY A 7 -15.90 -13.84 -0.76
N GLN A 8 -15.81 -13.21 -1.93
CA GLN A 8 -16.99 -12.79 -2.71
C GLN A 8 -17.80 -14.00 -3.20
N ILE A 9 -17.14 -15.04 -3.70
CA ILE A 9 -17.79 -16.27 -4.13
C ILE A 9 -18.50 -16.96 -2.94
N ALA A 10 -17.85 -17.02 -1.78
CA ALA A 10 -18.47 -17.59 -0.58
C ALA A 10 -19.73 -16.82 -0.15
N ASN A 11 -19.69 -15.48 -0.14
CA ASN A 11 -20.85 -14.66 0.19
C ASN A 11 -22.00 -14.82 -0.82
N LEU A 12 -21.70 -14.87 -2.11
CA LEU A 12 -22.70 -15.12 -3.16
C LEU A 12 -23.32 -16.53 -3.01
N ALA A 13 -22.50 -17.53 -2.68
CA ALA A 13 -22.99 -18.89 -2.45
C ALA A 13 -23.93 -18.95 -1.24
N VAL A 14 -23.57 -18.31 -0.13
CA VAL A 14 -24.43 -18.25 1.09
C VAL A 14 -25.74 -17.54 0.80
N THR A 15 -25.72 -16.43 0.06
CA THR A 15 -26.94 -15.68 -0.31
C THR A 15 -27.86 -16.52 -1.21
N ASN A 16 -27.30 -17.21 -2.20
CA ASN A 16 -28.06 -18.07 -3.10
C ASN A 16 -28.66 -19.28 -2.37
N ILE A 17 -27.90 -19.92 -1.49
CA ILE A 17 -28.37 -21.05 -0.68
C ILE A 17 -29.55 -20.59 0.21
N ASN A 18 -29.43 -19.45 0.87
CA ASN A 18 -30.47 -18.90 1.72
C ASN A 18 -31.77 -18.59 0.94
N SER A 19 -31.66 -17.99 -0.24
CA SER A 19 -32.84 -17.71 -1.08
C SER A 19 -33.49 -18.99 -1.56
N THR A 20 -32.72 -19.99 -1.97
CA THR A 20 -33.22 -21.30 -2.41
C THR A 20 -33.94 -22.04 -1.28
N LEU A 21 -33.34 -22.08 -0.08
CA LEU A 21 -33.98 -22.67 1.11
C LEU A 21 -35.30 -21.99 1.47
N THR A 22 -35.35 -20.68 1.40
CA THR A 22 -36.59 -19.91 1.66
C THR A 22 -37.68 -20.24 0.64
N GLN A 23 -37.33 -20.38 -0.63
CA GLN A 23 -38.25 -20.76 -1.70
C GLN A 23 -38.80 -22.20 -1.48
N ILE A 24 -37.92 -23.15 -1.18
CA ILE A 24 -38.32 -24.54 -0.89
C ILE A 24 -39.26 -24.56 0.32
N MET A 25 -38.91 -23.85 1.40
CA MET A 25 -39.74 -23.77 2.59
C MET A 25 -41.12 -23.20 2.28
N THR A 26 -41.22 -22.15 1.46
CA THR A 26 -42.50 -21.58 1.03
C THR A 26 -43.34 -22.59 0.23
N VAL A 27 -42.73 -23.29 -0.73
CA VAL A 27 -43.44 -24.31 -1.52
C VAL A 27 -43.96 -25.43 -0.63
N VAL A 28 -43.14 -25.97 0.28
CA VAL A 28 -43.54 -27.03 1.22
C VAL A 28 -44.67 -26.54 2.14
N LEU A 29 -44.58 -25.32 2.64
CA LEU A 29 -45.59 -24.73 3.53
C LEU A 29 -46.94 -24.55 2.81
N VAL A 30 -46.93 -24.05 1.57
CA VAL A 30 -48.14 -23.86 0.77
C VAL A 30 -48.73 -25.22 0.40
N PHE A 31 -47.91 -26.19 -0.05
CA PHE A 31 -48.35 -27.52 -0.43
C PHE A 31 -49.00 -28.26 0.75
N THR A 32 -48.36 -28.31 1.92
CA THR A 32 -48.89 -28.92 3.12
C THR A 32 -50.14 -28.20 3.63
N GLY A 33 -50.15 -26.87 3.54
CA GLY A 33 -51.31 -26.03 3.91
C GLY A 33 -52.53 -26.32 3.03
N VAL A 34 -52.36 -26.48 1.72
CA VAL A 34 -53.47 -26.83 0.81
C VAL A 34 -54.05 -28.21 1.15
N LEU A 35 -53.21 -29.22 1.44
CA LEU A 35 -53.67 -30.54 1.85
C LEU A 35 -54.50 -30.49 3.14
N LEU A 36 -54.11 -29.66 4.12
CA LEU A 36 -54.84 -29.48 5.39
C LEU A 36 -56.16 -28.72 5.22
N VAL A 37 -56.22 -27.78 4.24
CA VAL A 37 -57.48 -27.12 3.88
C VAL A 37 -58.44 -28.11 3.20
N LEU A 38 -57.97 -28.94 2.29
CA LEU A 38 -58.79 -30.00 1.64
C LEU A 38 -59.29 -31.03 2.67
N ALA A 39 -58.49 -31.31 3.70
CA ALA A 39 -58.89 -32.16 4.83
C ALA A 39 -59.86 -31.48 5.82
N GLY A 40 -60.25 -30.20 5.59
CA GLY A 40 -61.18 -29.47 6.46
C GLY A 40 -60.57 -29.01 7.80
N SER A 41 -59.24 -29.16 7.99
CA SER A 41 -58.54 -28.88 9.25
C SER A 41 -58.06 -27.42 9.37
N LEU A 42 -57.97 -26.69 8.24
CA LEU A 42 -57.44 -25.31 8.18
C LEU A 42 -58.29 -24.47 7.22
N SER A 43 -58.36 -23.17 7.51
CA SER A 43 -58.95 -22.21 6.57
C SER A 43 -57.89 -21.67 5.59
N ALA A 44 -58.31 -21.23 4.39
CA ALA A 44 -57.41 -20.63 3.40
C ALA A 44 -56.68 -19.38 3.94
N GLY A 45 -57.37 -18.59 4.81
CA GLY A 45 -56.74 -17.45 5.50
C GLY A 45 -55.60 -17.82 6.45
N ALA A 46 -55.66 -19.04 7.03
CA ALA A 46 -54.59 -19.52 7.91
C ALA A 46 -53.30 -19.80 7.14
N ILE A 47 -53.34 -20.29 5.90
CA ILE A 47 -52.18 -20.50 5.06
C ILE A 47 -51.47 -19.19 4.77
N ILE A 48 -52.24 -18.14 4.39
CA ILE A 48 -51.68 -16.82 4.09
C ILE A 48 -51.03 -16.25 5.35
N SER A 49 -51.68 -16.35 6.49
CA SER A 49 -51.14 -15.88 7.78
C SER A 49 -49.86 -16.62 8.20
N CYS A 50 -49.81 -17.93 8.01
CA CYS A 50 -48.59 -18.73 8.28
C CYS A 50 -47.44 -18.35 7.36
N ASN A 51 -47.72 -18.17 6.07
CA ASN A 51 -46.66 -17.78 5.08
C ASN A 51 -46.08 -16.40 5.40
N MET A 52 -46.93 -15.42 5.74
CA MET A 52 -46.49 -14.08 6.15
C MET A 52 -45.65 -14.09 7.43
N ARG A 53 -45.99 -14.94 8.40
CA ARG A 53 -45.21 -15.09 9.65
C ARG A 53 -43.93 -15.85 9.44
N ALA A 54 -43.92 -16.90 8.62
CA ALA A 54 -42.74 -17.66 8.27
C ALA A 54 -41.65 -16.78 7.62
N GLY A 55 -42.03 -15.90 6.69
CA GLY A 55 -41.11 -14.94 6.07
C GLY A 55 -40.48 -13.96 7.08
N LYS A 56 -41.25 -13.55 8.10
CA LYS A 56 -40.76 -12.67 9.17
C LYS A 56 -39.80 -13.36 10.15
N LEU A 57 -39.81 -14.68 10.27
CA LEU A 57 -38.91 -15.42 11.15
C LEU A 57 -37.56 -15.71 10.49
N VAL A 58 -37.49 -15.83 9.15
CA VAL A 58 -36.25 -16.10 8.42
C VAL A 58 -35.30 -14.91 8.48
N ALA A 59 -35.81 -13.68 8.37
CA ALA A 59 -35.00 -12.47 8.36
C ALA A 59 -34.14 -12.27 9.65
N PRO A 60 -34.67 -12.42 10.87
CA PRO A 60 -33.85 -12.34 12.08
C PRO A 60 -32.77 -13.43 12.18
N VAL A 61 -33.10 -14.63 11.73
CA VAL A 61 -32.13 -15.75 11.74
C VAL A 61 -30.97 -15.47 10.80
N THR A 62 -31.26 -15.03 9.58
CA THR A 62 -30.20 -14.64 8.62
C THR A 62 -29.40 -13.44 9.12
N ALA A 63 -30.04 -12.46 9.79
CA ALA A 63 -29.34 -11.33 10.36
C ALA A 63 -28.31 -11.73 11.44
N ILE A 64 -28.62 -12.77 12.25
CA ILE A 64 -27.67 -13.29 13.24
C ILE A 64 -26.45 -13.87 12.55
N PHE A 65 -26.62 -14.67 11.49
CA PHE A 65 -25.51 -15.26 10.75
C PHE A 65 -24.64 -14.20 10.04
N THR A 66 -25.27 -13.18 9.41
CA THR A 66 -24.53 -12.08 8.80
C THR A 66 -23.78 -11.26 9.85
N PHE A 67 -24.37 -11.03 11.03
CA PHE A 67 -23.67 -10.37 12.13
C PHE A 67 -22.39 -11.08 12.56
N PHE A 68 -22.41 -12.41 12.67
CA PHE A 68 -21.19 -13.17 13.00
C PHE A 68 -20.14 -13.12 11.88
N ALA A 69 -20.56 -13.15 10.61
CA ALA A 69 -19.69 -12.98 9.48
C ALA A 69 -19.04 -11.59 9.46
N ASP A 70 -19.82 -10.54 9.69
CA ASP A 70 -19.36 -9.16 9.75
C ASP A 70 -18.42 -8.93 10.94
N LEU A 71 -18.68 -9.56 12.09
CA LEU A 71 -17.79 -9.50 13.25
C LEU A 71 -16.40 -10.08 12.92
N THR A 72 -16.36 -11.16 12.16
CA THR A 72 -15.10 -11.76 11.71
C THR A 72 -14.35 -10.84 10.76
N ASN A 73 -15.05 -10.23 9.80
CA ASN A 73 -14.47 -9.26 8.87
C ASN A 73 -13.96 -8.01 9.61
N PHE A 74 -14.71 -7.53 10.60
CA PHE A 74 -14.32 -6.41 11.46
C PHE A 74 -13.03 -6.70 12.22
N LYS A 75 -12.92 -7.90 12.81
CA LYS A 75 -11.69 -8.33 13.49
C LYS A 75 -10.49 -8.33 12.55
N ASN A 76 -10.64 -8.91 11.35
CA ASN A 76 -9.58 -8.93 10.35
C ASN A 76 -9.18 -7.51 9.90
N THR A 77 -10.14 -6.59 9.80
CA THR A 77 -9.89 -5.19 9.48
C THR A 77 -9.11 -4.49 10.61
N ILE A 78 -9.51 -4.71 11.87
CA ILE A 78 -8.78 -4.18 13.03
C ILE A 78 -7.35 -4.72 13.08
N ASP A 79 -7.15 -6.02 12.86
CA ASP A 79 -5.83 -6.62 12.86
C ASP A 79 -4.95 -6.01 11.74
N THR A 80 -5.52 -5.78 10.55
CA THR A 80 -4.81 -5.14 9.43
C THR A 80 -4.45 -3.68 9.75
N VAL A 81 -5.39 -2.92 10.30
CA VAL A 81 -5.12 -1.54 10.74
C VAL A 81 -4.12 -1.53 11.91
N GLY A 82 -4.28 -2.47 12.83
CA GLY A 82 -3.40 -2.61 13.99
C GLY A 82 -1.95 -2.90 13.61
N THR A 83 -1.71 -3.73 12.60
CA THR A 83 -0.35 -4.00 12.11
C THR A 83 0.31 -2.75 11.52
N THR A 84 -0.46 -1.90 10.83
CA THR A 84 0.03 -0.64 10.29
C THR A 84 0.21 0.42 11.39
N TRP A 85 -0.76 0.53 12.30
CA TRP A 85 -0.76 1.54 13.36
C TRP A 85 0.29 1.28 14.45
N ASN A 86 0.49 0.01 14.82
CA ASN A 86 1.47 -0.40 15.81
C ASN A 86 2.85 -0.69 15.19
N GLY A 87 3.02 -0.45 13.90
CA GLY A 87 4.32 -0.58 13.23
C GLY A 87 5.37 0.33 13.89
N PRO A 88 6.65 -0.01 13.80
CA PRO A 88 7.73 0.81 14.34
C PRO A 88 7.70 2.19 13.67
N THR A 89 7.40 3.22 14.45
CA THR A 89 7.42 4.61 13.99
C THR A 89 8.84 5.18 14.04
N GLU A 90 9.21 5.94 13.03
CA GLU A 90 10.42 6.75 13.10
C GLU A 90 10.22 7.87 14.12
N ARG A 91 11.23 8.09 14.97
CA ARG A 91 11.23 9.24 15.87
C ARG A 91 11.69 10.46 15.10
N LEU A 92 10.74 11.26 14.59
CA LEU A 92 10.99 12.52 13.93
C LEU A 92 11.65 13.50 14.91
N GLY A 93 12.63 14.26 14.43
CA GLY A 93 13.34 15.26 15.26
C GLY A 93 14.25 14.72 16.37
N ALA A 94 14.31 13.39 16.57
CA ALA A 94 15.22 12.79 17.54
C ALA A 94 16.56 12.46 16.88
N GLY A 95 17.66 12.82 17.53
CA GLY A 95 19.03 12.52 17.07
C GLY A 95 19.87 13.77 16.83
N ASN A 96 21.14 13.53 16.51
CA ASN A 96 22.11 14.59 16.29
C ASN A 96 21.89 15.23 14.90
N GLN A 97 21.83 16.54 14.87
CA GLN A 97 21.89 17.29 13.62
C GLN A 97 23.35 17.30 13.13
N HIS A 98 23.53 17.02 11.86
CA HIS A 98 24.85 16.96 11.25
C HIS A 98 24.82 17.50 9.82
N VAL A 99 25.88 18.19 9.44
CA VAL A 99 26.08 18.61 8.05
C VAL A 99 26.75 17.46 7.31
N VAL A 100 26.04 16.92 6.32
CA VAL A 100 26.48 15.74 5.59
C VAL A 100 27.58 16.07 4.58
N LYS A 101 28.72 15.42 4.72
CA LYS A 101 29.85 15.51 3.77
C LYS A 101 29.88 14.32 2.80
N GLY A 102 29.20 13.23 3.16
CA GLY A 102 28.99 12.04 2.34
C GLY A 102 30.01 10.93 2.54
N GLY A 103 30.75 10.90 3.65
CA GLY A 103 31.55 9.76 4.03
C GLY A 103 30.71 8.63 4.58
N VAL A 104 30.95 7.38 4.15
CA VAL A 104 30.16 6.20 4.58
C VAL A 104 31.11 5.09 5.03
N VAL A 105 30.98 4.63 6.26
CA VAL A 105 31.76 3.51 6.79
C VAL A 105 30.81 2.42 7.27
N CYS A 106 30.96 1.22 6.75
CA CYS A 106 30.24 0.03 7.19
C CYS A 106 31.22 -0.94 7.86
N ARG A 107 30.87 -1.47 9.04
CA ARG A 107 31.65 -2.47 9.78
C ARG A 107 30.75 -3.66 10.11
N ASP A 108 31.03 -4.79 9.48
CA ASP A 108 30.33 -6.07 9.64
C ASP A 108 28.81 -5.95 9.56
N VAL A 109 28.32 -5.12 8.63
CA VAL A 109 26.91 -4.82 8.49
C VAL A 109 26.15 -6.01 7.95
N ILE A 110 25.14 -6.45 8.70
CA ILE A 110 24.19 -7.49 8.29
C ILE A 110 22.79 -6.87 8.25
N VAL A 111 22.11 -7.04 7.12
CA VAL A 111 20.69 -6.71 6.95
C VAL A 111 19.94 -7.95 6.52
N LYS A 112 18.93 -8.34 7.30
CA LYS A 112 18.08 -9.50 7.02
C LYS A 112 16.64 -9.07 6.79
N PHE A 113 15.98 -9.77 5.87
CA PHE A 113 14.53 -9.77 5.70
C PHE A 113 14.07 -11.19 6.00
N ASP A 114 13.30 -11.34 7.05
CA ASP A 114 12.95 -12.64 7.62
C ASP A 114 14.22 -13.49 7.86
N ASP A 115 14.35 -14.65 7.25
CA ASP A 115 15.49 -15.55 7.38
C ASP A 115 16.59 -15.31 6.32
N THR A 116 16.38 -14.40 5.37
CA THR A 116 17.31 -14.16 4.26
C THR A 116 18.18 -12.94 4.52
N ALA A 117 19.49 -13.10 4.51
CA ALA A 117 20.42 -11.99 4.60
C ALA A 117 20.56 -11.31 3.23
N ALA A 118 20.13 -10.07 3.12
CA ALA A 118 20.32 -9.23 1.94
C ALA A 118 21.71 -8.58 1.91
N LEU A 119 22.26 -8.25 3.08
CA LEU A 119 23.66 -7.88 3.27
C LEU A 119 24.22 -8.78 4.37
N ASN A 120 25.40 -9.35 4.15
CA ASN A 120 26.00 -10.32 5.05
C ASN A 120 27.45 -9.98 5.32
N GLY A 121 27.70 -9.26 6.43
CA GLY A 121 29.05 -8.88 6.86
C GLY A 121 29.70 -7.83 5.92
N LEU A 122 28.91 -6.81 5.47
CA LEU A 122 29.43 -5.77 4.60
C LEU A 122 30.45 -4.91 5.34
N ASN A 123 31.67 -4.86 4.82
CA ASN A 123 32.73 -3.95 5.25
C ASN A 123 33.06 -3.01 4.09
N LEU A 124 32.95 -1.70 4.30
CA LEU A 124 33.13 -0.69 3.27
C LEU A 124 33.56 0.63 3.89
N ASP A 125 34.46 1.33 3.22
CA ASP A 125 34.88 2.68 3.57
C ASP A 125 34.85 3.56 2.32
N ILE A 126 33.96 4.54 2.30
CA ILE A 126 33.77 5.52 1.21
C ILE A 126 34.15 6.88 1.74
N ALA A 127 35.19 7.48 1.17
CA ALA A 127 35.58 8.83 1.51
C ALA A 127 34.53 9.87 1.08
N PRO A 128 34.38 10.99 1.84
CA PRO A 128 33.48 12.07 1.46
C PRO A 128 33.77 12.60 0.03
N ARG A 129 32.74 13.07 -0.66
CA ARG A 129 32.82 13.67 -1.99
C ARG A 129 33.39 12.76 -3.09
N THR A 130 33.29 11.45 -2.92
CA THR A 130 33.68 10.49 -3.95
C THR A 130 32.46 10.01 -4.74
N LYS A 131 32.68 9.67 -6.00
CA LYS A 131 31.66 8.98 -6.83
C LYS A 131 31.96 7.49 -6.78
N VAL A 132 30.97 6.71 -6.39
CA VAL A 132 31.09 5.26 -6.21
C VAL A 132 30.04 4.54 -7.06
N ALA A 133 30.47 3.58 -7.87
CA ALA A 133 29.58 2.69 -8.58
C ALA A 133 29.43 1.37 -7.81
N VAL A 134 28.18 1.00 -7.50
CA VAL A 134 27.85 -0.28 -6.86
C VAL A 134 27.34 -1.24 -7.92
N VAL A 135 28.16 -2.22 -8.29
CA VAL A 135 27.90 -3.18 -9.37
C VAL A 135 27.69 -4.59 -8.81
N GLY A 136 26.93 -5.39 -9.53
CA GLY A 136 26.68 -6.79 -9.16
C GLY A 136 25.38 -7.33 -9.79
N PRO A 137 25.16 -8.66 -9.74
CA PRO A 137 23.95 -9.29 -10.29
C PRO A 137 22.67 -8.84 -9.57
N SER A 138 21.51 -9.13 -10.17
CA SER A 138 20.22 -8.88 -9.50
C SER A 138 20.16 -9.68 -8.19
N GLY A 139 19.62 -9.07 -7.13
CA GLY A 139 19.56 -9.69 -5.80
C GLY A 139 20.84 -9.59 -4.96
N SER A 140 21.92 -8.97 -5.44
CA SER A 140 23.18 -8.84 -4.68
C SER A 140 23.16 -7.81 -3.54
N GLY A 141 22.01 -7.21 -3.23
CA GLY A 141 21.86 -6.27 -2.12
C GLY A 141 22.11 -4.79 -2.43
N LYS A 142 22.34 -4.40 -3.71
CA LYS A 142 22.63 -3.00 -4.10
C LYS A 142 21.56 -2.02 -3.60
N THR A 143 20.30 -2.31 -3.89
CA THR A 143 19.18 -1.46 -3.45
C THR A 143 19.05 -1.45 -1.93
N THR A 144 19.32 -2.58 -1.26
CA THR A 144 19.33 -2.68 0.20
C THR A 144 20.41 -1.78 0.80
N PHE A 145 21.60 -1.77 0.21
CA PHE A 145 22.70 -0.90 0.61
C PHE A 145 22.32 0.59 0.45
N LEU A 146 21.77 0.99 -0.69
CA LEU A 146 21.33 2.37 -0.91
C LEU A 146 20.22 2.80 0.08
N ARG A 147 19.27 1.93 0.34
CA ARG A 147 18.21 2.19 1.34
C ARG A 147 18.76 2.25 2.77
N LEU A 148 19.79 1.47 3.06
CA LEU A 148 20.51 1.56 4.34
C LEU A 148 21.23 2.91 4.45
N CYS A 149 21.91 3.37 3.39
CA CYS A 149 22.55 4.69 3.34
C CYS A 149 21.57 5.83 3.58
N GLN A 150 20.31 5.72 3.12
CA GLN A 150 19.27 6.71 3.35
C GLN A 150 18.57 6.59 4.73
N GLY A 151 18.98 5.60 5.54
CA GLY A 151 18.38 5.36 6.84
C GLY A 151 16.95 4.80 6.77
N PHE A 152 16.49 4.31 5.61
CA PHE A 152 15.22 3.58 5.49
C PHE A 152 15.28 2.19 6.10
N LEU A 153 16.49 1.65 6.23
CA LEU A 153 16.77 0.38 6.88
C LEU A 153 17.76 0.60 8.02
N ARG A 154 17.67 -0.26 9.01
CA ARG A 154 18.65 -0.33 10.10
C ARG A 154 19.39 -1.66 10.02
N PRO A 155 20.71 -1.68 10.28
CA PRO A 155 21.42 -2.93 10.32
C PRO A 155 20.92 -3.79 11.49
N ASN A 156 20.74 -5.10 11.24
CA ASN A 156 20.47 -6.07 12.31
C ASN A 156 21.70 -6.29 13.19
N MET A 157 22.88 -6.33 12.55
CA MET A 157 24.18 -6.45 13.21
C MET A 157 25.21 -5.54 12.54
N GLY A 158 26.27 -5.22 13.26
CA GLY A 158 27.30 -4.30 12.78
C GLY A 158 26.92 -2.84 12.96
N ALA A 159 27.71 -1.96 12.40
CA ALA A 159 27.53 -0.52 12.48
C ALA A 159 27.74 0.14 11.11
N MET A 160 26.90 1.14 10.83
CA MET A 160 27.08 2.06 9.72
C MET A 160 27.24 3.48 10.25
N GLU A 161 28.25 4.15 9.77
CA GLU A 161 28.56 5.52 10.13
C GLU A 161 28.51 6.42 8.90
N ILE A 162 27.92 7.59 9.06
CA ILE A 162 27.93 8.69 8.10
C ILE A 162 28.80 9.80 8.68
N ASP A 163 29.87 10.14 8.00
CA ASP A 163 30.83 11.14 8.43
C ASP A 163 31.30 10.94 9.89
N GLY A 164 31.52 9.67 10.30
CA GLY A 164 31.95 9.28 11.65
C GLY A 164 30.85 9.22 12.70
N GLN A 165 29.59 9.47 12.33
CA GLN A 165 28.45 9.33 13.24
C GLN A 165 27.61 8.12 12.89
N ASN A 166 27.29 7.28 13.87
CA ASN A 166 26.45 6.13 13.66
C ASN A 166 25.04 6.56 13.24
N ILE A 167 24.55 6.02 12.12
CA ILE A 167 23.24 6.36 11.53
C ILE A 167 22.07 6.18 12.50
N ARG A 168 22.22 5.34 13.52
CA ARG A 168 21.19 5.13 14.56
C ARG A 168 20.95 6.37 15.44
N TYR A 169 21.93 7.25 15.54
CA TYR A 169 21.89 8.46 16.38
C TYR A 169 21.70 9.74 15.57
N LEU A 170 21.67 9.66 14.25
CA LEU A 170 21.39 10.81 13.39
C LEU A 170 19.90 11.18 13.43
N SER A 171 19.63 12.48 13.38
CA SER A 171 18.29 12.97 13.04
C SER A 171 18.04 12.68 11.58
N LEU A 172 17.15 11.70 11.31
CA LEU A 172 16.87 11.25 9.95
C LEU A 172 16.22 12.35 9.09
N ASP A 173 15.45 13.25 9.70
CA ASP A 173 14.87 14.41 9.01
C ASP A 173 15.98 15.35 8.50
N ASN A 174 16.90 15.73 9.38
CA ASN A 174 18.04 16.57 9.02
C ASN A 174 18.96 15.87 8.02
N TYR A 175 19.16 14.55 8.15
CA TYR A 175 19.97 13.77 7.24
C TYR A 175 19.34 13.70 5.84
N ARG A 176 18.06 13.36 5.75
CA ARG A 176 17.33 13.21 4.49
C ARG A 176 17.06 14.54 3.79
N SER A 177 17.00 15.65 4.49
CA SER A 177 16.94 16.97 3.86
C SER A 177 18.23 17.36 3.10
N GLN A 178 19.34 16.66 3.37
CA GLN A 178 20.64 16.86 2.74
C GLN A 178 21.04 15.75 1.78
N THR A 179 20.24 14.67 1.68
CA THR A 179 20.52 13.49 0.85
C THR A 179 19.32 13.11 0.01
N THR A 180 19.54 12.60 -1.19
CA THR A 180 18.47 12.20 -2.09
C THR A 180 18.71 10.77 -2.59
N LEU A 181 17.65 9.97 -2.62
CA LEU A 181 17.64 8.66 -3.28
C LEU A 181 16.75 8.75 -4.53
N ILE A 182 17.36 8.51 -5.69
CA ILE A 182 16.61 8.36 -6.94
C ILE A 182 16.38 6.85 -7.15
N ASP A 183 15.15 6.41 -6.99
CA ASP A 183 14.77 5.00 -7.19
C ASP A 183 14.46 4.75 -8.68
N ALA A 184 14.72 3.52 -9.13
CA ALA A 184 14.41 3.09 -10.50
C ALA A 184 12.88 3.13 -10.80
N LYS A 185 12.04 3.10 -9.78
CA LYS A 185 10.59 3.23 -9.90
C LYS A 185 10.13 4.38 -9.01
N PRO A 186 10.09 5.61 -9.53
CA PRO A 186 9.60 6.75 -8.77
C PRO A 186 8.13 6.56 -8.41
N VAL A 187 7.76 7.00 -7.23
CA VAL A 187 6.38 7.02 -6.75
C VAL A 187 5.88 8.44 -6.82
N PHE A 188 4.78 8.63 -7.55
CA PHE A 188 4.09 9.90 -7.62
C PHE A 188 2.85 9.88 -6.73
N PHE A 189 2.51 11.02 -6.16
CA PHE A 189 1.24 11.21 -5.49
C PHE A 189 0.15 11.44 -6.54
N GLY A 190 -1.08 10.99 -6.28
CA GLY A 190 -2.23 11.25 -7.17
C GLY A 190 -2.58 12.74 -7.16
N ALA A 191 -1.89 13.52 -7.99
CA ALA A 191 -1.92 14.97 -8.07
C ALA A 191 -1.29 15.42 -9.39
N THR A 192 -1.26 16.72 -9.65
CA THR A 192 -0.60 17.29 -10.83
C THR A 192 0.93 17.17 -10.74
N ILE A 193 1.62 17.36 -11.87
CA ILE A 193 3.08 17.44 -11.92
C ILE A 193 3.58 18.53 -10.98
N GLU A 194 2.96 19.71 -11.03
CA GLU A 194 3.32 20.85 -10.17
C GLU A 194 3.20 20.52 -8.68
N GLU A 195 2.08 19.93 -8.26
CA GLU A 195 1.87 19.56 -6.86
C GLU A 195 2.87 18.52 -6.37
N ASN A 196 3.28 17.57 -7.23
CA ASN A 196 4.31 16.59 -6.90
C ASN A 196 5.68 17.27 -6.70
N LEU A 197 6.06 18.21 -7.55
CA LEU A 197 7.33 18.94 -7.46
C LEU A 197 7.35 19.86 -6.25
N ARG A 198 6.30 20.67 -6.03
CA ARG A 198 6.19 21.58 -4.88
C ARG A 198 6.07 20.85 -3.54
N LYS A 199 5.71 19.58 -3.52
CA LYS A 199 5.64 18.79 -2.29
C LYS A 199 7.01 18.63 -1.61
N VAL A 200 8.07 18.62 -2.40
CA VAL A 200 9.45 18.55 -1.88
C VAL A 200 9.88 19.86 -1.25
N GLN A 201 9.52 20.98 -1.87
CA GLN A 201 9.85 22.33 -1.39
C GLN A 201 8.66 23.28 -1.59
N PRO A 202 7.71 23.30 -0.63
CA PRO A 202 6.45 24.06 -0.78
C PRO A 202 6.62 25.55 -1.02
N ASN A 203 7.70 26.12 -0.51
CA ASN A 203 7.97 27.57 -0.55
C ASN A 203 9.03 27.96 -1.60
N ILE A 204 9.24 27.12 -2.62
CA ILE A 204 10.18 27.45 -3.70
C ILE A 204 9.71 28.68 -4.46
N SER A 205 10.62 29.61 -4.76
CA SER A 205 10.29 30.79 -5.58
C SER A 205 10.01 30.34 -7.03
N GLU A 206 9.15 31.10 -7.73
CA GLU A 206 8.79 30.80 -9.11
C GLU A 206 10.00 30.77 -10.04
N ARG A 207 10.96 31.66 -9.79
CA ARG A 207 12.22 31.72 -10.56
C ARG A 207 13.06 30.46 -10.40
N GLU A 208 13.25 30.00 -9.16
CA GLU A 208 14.01 28.76 -8.87
C GLU A 208 13.27 27.56 -9.40
N PHE A 209 11.94 27.58 -9.35
CA PHE A 209 11.11 26.50 -9.87
C PHE A 209 11.30 26.34 -11.40
N GLN A 210 11.23 27.42 -12.15
CA GLN A 210 11.49 27.43 -13.59
C GLN A 210 12.93 26.98 -13.91
N GLU A 211 13.91 27.46 -13.15
CA GLU A 211 15.31 27.03 -13.32
C GLU A 211 15.48 25.51 -13.13
N ILE A 212 14.78 24.91 -12.15
CA ILE A 212 14.79 23.45 -11.94
C ILE A 212 14.15 22.72 -13.12
N LEU A 213 13.03 23.20 -13.64
CA LEU A 213 12.37 22.61 -14.80
C LEU A 213 13.29 22.61 -16.03
N ASP A 214 14.02 23.70 -16.24
CA ASP A 214 14.94 23.84 -17.37
C ASP A 214 16.18 22.95 -17.22
N ILE A 215 16.82 22.95 -16.05
CA ILE A 215 18.00 22.13 -15.77
C ILE A 215 17.68 20.63 -15.86
N SER A 216 16.50 20.23 -15.40
CA SER A 216 16.05 18.83 -15.45
C SER A 216 15.61 18.40 -16.86
N GLY A 217 15.43 19.34 -17.79
CA GLY A 217 14.87 19.07 -19.12
C GLY A 217 13.37 18.83 -19.11
N LEU A 218 12.70 18.99 -17.97
CA LEU A 218 11.27 18.75 -17.82
C LEU A 218 10.45 19.77 -18.61
N SER A 219 10.94 21.00 -18.79
CA SER A 219 10.29 22.04 -19.60
C SER A 219 9.88 21.53 -20.98
N LYS A 220 10.76 20.78 -21.66
CA LYS A 220 10.48 20.21 -22.99
C LYS A 220 9.36 19.18 -22.97
N VAL A 221 9.32 18.35 -21.92
CA VAL A 221 8.27 17.33 -21.74
C VAL A 221 6.93 17.99 -21.46
N LEU A 222 6.93 19.08 -20.69
CA LEU A 222 5.71 19.82 -20.36
C LEU A 222 5.09 20.51 -21.58
N GLU A 223 5.90 20.94 -22.57
CA GLU A 223 5.43 21.51 -23.83
C GLU A 223 4.66 20.50 -24.69
N GLU A 224 4.97 19.19 -24.56
CA GLU A 224 4.31 18.11 -25.28
C GLU A 224 3.03 17.63 -24.61
N LEU A 225 2.78 18.03 -23.36
CA LEU A 225 1.61 17.62 -22.60
C LEU A 225 0.43 18.59 -22.80
N PRO A 226 -0.80 18.11 -22.97
CA PRO A 226 -1.96 18.96 -23.26
C PRO A 226 -2.26 19.99 -22.15
N ASP A 227 -2.05 19.63 -20.90
CA ASP A 227 -2.27 20.48 -19.73
C ASP A 227 -0.97 20.98 -19.11
N GLY A 228 0.18 20.79 -19.79
CA GLY A 228 1.49 21.18 -19.32
C GLY A 228 1.78 20.70 -17.90
N ILE A 229 2.19 21.63 -17.03
CA ILE A 229 2.54 21.34 -15.63
C ILE A 229 1.33 20.94 -14.76
N SER A 230 0.11 21.28 -15.18
CA SER A 230 -1.14 20.92 -14.52
C SER A 230 -1.63 19.54 -14.90
N THR A 231 -0.87 18.79 -15.70
CA THR A 231 -1.22 17.41 -16.07
C THR A 231 -1.24 16.53 -14.81
N GLU A 232 -2.37 15.82 -14.62
CA GLU A 232 -2.51 14.86 -13.51
C GLU A 232 -1.66 13.62 -13.76
N ILE A 233 -0.84 13.26 -12.76
CA ILE A 233 -0.05 12.04 -12.78
C ILE A 233 -0.79 10.95 -12.02
N ASN A 234 -1.13 9.88 -12.73
CA ASN A 234 -1.63 8.65 -12.15
C ASN A 234 -0.50 7.61 -12.16
N GLN A 235 -0.38 6.76 -11.13
CA GLN A 235 0.62 5.67 -11.11
C GLN A 235 0.53 4.76 -12.34
N PHE A 236 -0.60 4.80 -13.05
CA PHE A 236 -0.84 4.06 -14.29
C PHE A 236 -0.56 4.88 -15.56
N CYS A 237 -0.50 6.22 -15.49
CA CYS A 237 -0.36 7.08 -16.67
C CYS A 237 1.03 6.98 -17.33
N LEU A 238 2.07 6.74 -16.54
CA LEU A 238 3.45 6.59 -17.04
C LEU A 238 3.70 5.27 -17.79
N LEU A 239 2.77 4.32 -17.71
CA LEU A 239 2.89 3.03 -18.40
C LEU A 239 2.20 2.99 -19.76
N TYR A 240 1.38 4.01 -20.13
CA TYR A 240 0.49 3.92 -21.30
C TYR A 240 0.68 4.97 -22.37
N THR A 241 1.49 5.99 -22.18
CA THR A 241 1.86 6.89 -23.27
C THR A 241 3.18 6.42 -23.86
N SER A 242 3.12 5.85 -25.04
CA SER A 242 4.28 5.34 -25.79
C SER A 242 5.39 6.39 -25.99
N ASP A 243 5.06 7.67 -25.83
CA ASP A 243 5.99 8.79 -25.97
C ASP A 243 6.54 9.30 -24.63
N ALA A 244 5.87 9.05 -23.50
CA ALA A 244 6.42 9.32 -22.16
C ALA A 244 7.42 8.24 -21.69
N CYS A 245 7.60 7.17 -22.43
CA CYS A 245 8.65 6.17 -22.20
C CYS A 245 10.08 6.74 -22.40
N LEU A 246 10.21 7.93 -22.93
CA LEU A 246 11.49 8.64 -23.15
C LEU A 246 12.14 9.12 -21.84
N LEU A 247 11.45 9.14 -20.71
CA LEU A 247 12.05 9.39 -19.40
C LEU A 247 12.81 8.14 -18.84
N TYR A 248 12.69 7.00 -19.52
CA TYR A 248 13.29 5.73 -19.07
C TYR A 248 14.34 5.13 -20.03
N THR A 249 14.58 5.76 -21.16
CA THR A 249 15.62 5.34 -22.09
C THR A 249 16.71 6.40 -22.21
N SER A 250 17.51 6.56 -21.21
CA SER A 250 18.90 6.97 -21.38
C SER A 250 19.76 5.86 -20.81
N ASP A 251 20.44 5.19 -21.71
CA ASP A 251 21.47 4.16 -21.55
C ASP A 251 22.41 4.36 -20.36
#